data_5eebf0485793cf4df460b65936c648a7
#
_entry.id   5eebf0485793cf4df460b65936c648a7
#
_cell.length_a   1.000
_cell.length_b   1.000
_cell.length_c   1.000
_cell.angle_alpha   90.00
_cell.angle_beta   90.00
_cell.angle_gamma   90.00
#
_symmetry.space_group_name_H-M   'P 1'
#
loop_
_entity.id
_entity.type
_entity.pdbx_description
1 polymer ?
#
loop_
_entity_poly.entity_id
_entity_poly.type
_entity_poly.pdbx_seq_one_letter_code
_entity_poly.pdbx_strand_id
1 'polypeptide(L)' 'MESKLTDRSVSDIANILSISRQAVYNKFVHHTSPITVKELAILKDKLDYPTYDLLIEDIKNLLKVR' A
#
# COMPACT_ATOMS: atom_id res chain seq x y z
N MET A 1 16.69 -4.05 7.74
CA MET A 1 16.39 -3.26 6.55
C MET A 1 15.21 -2.34 6.82
N GLU A 2 15.34 -1.09 6.48
CA GLU A 2 14.28 -0.14 6.72
C GLU A 2 13.24 -0.18 5.61
N SER A 3 11.98 -0.07 5.99
CA SER A 3 10.90 0.04 5.04
C SER A 3 10.91 1.42 4.40
N LYS A 4 10.55 1.51 3.13
CA LYS A 4 10.36 2.78 2.44
C LYS A 4 9.10 3.49 2.91
N LEU A 5 8.19 2.75 3.53
CA LEU A 5 6.90 3.27 3.95
C LEU A 5 6.90 3.58 5.44
N THR A 6 6.23 4.67 5.80
CA THR A 6 6.06 5.11 7.18
C THR A 6 4.57 5.28 7.44
N ASP A 7 4.22 5.66 8.68
CA ASP A 7 2.81 5.91 9.02
C ASP A 7 2.17 6.96 8.12
N ARG A 8 2.97 7.93 7.65
CA ARG A 8 2.47 8.95 6.73
C ARG A 8 2.14 8.36 5.37
N SER A 9 2.79 7.25 5.03
CA SER A 9 2.61 6.64 3.71
C SER A 9 1.22 6.08 3.49
N VAL A 10 0.48 5.77 4.56
CA VAL A 10 -0.91 5.33 4.41
C VAL A 10 -1.73 6.41 3.72
N SER A 11 -1.57 7.66 4.16
CA SER A 11 -2.25 8.78 3.51
C SER A 11 -1.77 8.97 2.07
N ASP A 12 -0.47 8.80 1.84
CA ASP A 12 0.08 8.92 0.48
C ASP A 12 -0.47 7.84 -0.44
N ILE A 13 -0.56 6.60 0.05
CA ILE A 13 -1.15 5.51 -0.71
C ILE A 13 -2.60 5.83 -1.07
N ALA A 14 -3.36 6.30 -0.08
CA ALA A 14 -4.74 6.66 -0.30
C ALA A 14 -4.89 7.75 -1.36
N ASN A 15 -4.02 8.76 -1.30
CA ASN A 15 -4.03 9.84 -2.29
C ASN A 15 -3.66 9.34 -3.69
N ILE A 16 -2.64 8.50 -3.77
CA ILE A 16 -2.19 7.95 -5.06
C ILE A 16 -3.31 7.15 -5.72
N LEU A 17 -4.05 6.38 -4.92
CA LEU A 17 -5.13 5.53 -5.43
C LEU A 17 -6.47 6.25 -5.47
N SER A 18 -6.53 7.48 -4.98
CA SER A 18 -7.78 8.25 -4.90
C SER A 18 -8.85 7.54 -4.06
N ILE A 19 -8.42 6.95 -2.95
CA ILE A 19 -9.32 6.26 -2.02
C ILE A 19 -9.10 6.80 -0.61
N SER A 20 -9.96 6.40 0.32
CA SER A 20 -9.81 6.79 1.71
C SER A 20 -8.77 5.93 2.41
N ARG A 21 -8.28 6.42 3.57
CA ARG A 21 -7.35 5.63 4.39
C ARG A 21 -7.99 4.32 4.84
N GLN A 22 -9.28 4.37 5.18
CA GLN A 22 -10.01 3.16 5.56
C GLN A 22 -10.02 2.14 4.43
N ALA A 23 -10.16 2.62 3.19
CA ALA A 23 -10.13 1.73 2.04
C ALA A 23 -8.77 1.05 1.87
N VAL A 24 -7.67 1.76 2.21
CA VAL A 24 -6.34 1.15 2.19
C VAL A 24 -6.29 -0.02 3.17
N TYR A 25 -6.77 0.17 4.39
CA TYR A 25 -6.80 -0.90 5.37
C TYR A 25 -7.69 -2.05 4.93
N ASN A 26 -8.85 -1.73 4.34
CA ASN A 26 -9.77 -2.76 3.87
C ASN A 26 -9.15 -3.63 2.78
N LYS A 27 -8.34 -3.04 1.93
CA LYS A 27 -7.70 -3.78 0.83
C LYS A 27 -6.51 -4.61 1.30
N PHE A 28 -5.68 -4.06 2.17
CA PHE A 28 -4.39 -4.67 2.49
C PHE A 28 -4.36 -5.39 3.83
N VAL A 29 -5.26 -5.07 4.73
CA VAL A 29 -5.32 -5.71 6.06
C VAL A 29 -6.52 -6.63 6.18
N HIS A 30 -7.70 -6.09 5.97
CA HIS A 30 -8.94 -6.83 6.19
C HIS A 30 -9.36 -7.68 5.00
N HIS A 31 -8.84 -7.38 3.82
CA HIS A 31 -9.17 -8.07 2.58
C HIS A 31 -10.66 -8.09 2.28
N THR A 32 -11.36 -7.03 2.70
CA THR A 32 -12.79 -6.88 2.45
C THR A 32 -13.07 -6.23 1.09
N SER A 33 -12.03 -5.66 0.47
CA SER A 33 -12.12 -5.07 -0.86
C SER A 33 -11.00 -5.64 -1.72
N PRO A 34 -11.25 -5.89 -3.01
CA PRO A 34 -10.23 -6.45 -3.88
C PRO A 34 -9.15 -5.42 -4.22
N ILE A 35 -7.93 -5.90 -4.39
CA ILE A 35 -6.83 -5.10 -4.90
C ILE A 35 -6.68 -5.43 -6.38
N THR A 36 -6.72 -4.39 -7.23
CA THR A 36 -6.57 -4.62 -8.66
C THR A 36 -5.10 -4.54 -9.07
N VAL A 37 -4.77 -5.20 -10.17
CA VAL A 37 -3.42 -5.14 -10.73
C VAL A 37 -3.07 -3.69 -11.08
N LYS A 38 -4.05 -2.94 -11.56
CA LYS A 38 -3.85 -1.53 -11.91
C LYS A 38 -3.43 -0.71 -10.69
N GLU A 39 -4.05 -0.95 -9.55
CA GLU A 39 -3.69 -0.25 -8.31
C GLU A 39 -2.28 -0.58 -7.88
N LEU A 40 -1.90 -1.85 -7.95
CA LEU A 40 -0.55 -2.27 -7.62
C LEU A 40 0.47 -1.66 -8.57
N ALA A 41 0.15 -1.59 -9.85
CA ALA A 41 1.05 -1.00 -10.84
C ALA A 41 1.28 0.48 -10.57
N ILE A 42 0.23 1.20 -10.23
CA ILE A 42 0.33 2.61 -9.89
C ILE A 42 1.21 2.81 -8.66
N LEU A 43 0.99 2.03 -7.62
CA LEU A 43 1.79 2.14 -6.39
C LEU A 43 3.25 1.79 -6.64
N LYS A 44 3.50 0.74 -7.39
CA LYS A 44 4.86 0.32 -7.71
C LYS A 44 5.61 1.44 -8.42
N ASP A 45 4.96 2.06 -9.41
CA ASP A 45 5.56 3.14 -10.18
C ASP A 45 5.77 4.40 -9.33
N LYS A 46 4.76 4.81 -8.59
CA LYS A 46 4.82 6.04 -7.80
C LYS A 46 5.77 5.94 -6.62
N LEU A 47 5.86 4.77 -6.01
CA LEU A 47 6.72 4.55 -4.84
C LEU A 47 8.09 3.98 -5.22
N ASP A 48 8.31 3.78 -6.52
CA ASP A 48 9.61 3.35 -7.05
C ASP A 48 10.10 2.02 -6.46
N TYR A 49 9.22 1.04 -6.37
CA TYR A 49 9.60 -0.29 -5.94
C TYR A 49 10.08 -1.12 -7.12
N PRO A 50 11.13 -1.92 -6.94
CA PRO A 50 11.67 -2.75 -8.01
C PRO A 50 10.78 -3.94 -8.36
N THR A 51 10.04 -4.47 -7.39
CA THR A 51 9.15 -5.61 -7.61
C THR A 51 7.84 -5.43 -6.84
N TYR A 52 6.80 -6.14 -7.28
CA TYR A 52 5.53 -6.14 -6.57
C TYR A 52 5.64 -6.79 -5.20
N ASP A 53 6.47 -7.82 -5.09
CA ASP A 53 6.64 -8.54 -3.83
C ASP A 53 7.17 -7.61 -2.74
N LEU A 54 8.15 -6.78 -3.05
CA LEU A 54 8.69 -5.83 -2.09
C LEU A 54 7.66 -4.77 -1.71
N LEU A 55 6.88 -4.31 -2.68
CA LEU A 55 5.83 -3.34 -2.42
C LEU A 55 4.79 -3.90 -1.45
N ILE A 56 4.30 -5.11 -1.76
CA ILE A 56 3.26 -5.73 -0.94
C ILE A 56 3.78 -6.02 0.47
N GLU A 57 5.02 -6.50 0.56
CA GLU A 57 5.63 -6.79 1.86
C GLU A 57 5.76 -5.54 2.72
N ASP A 58 6.21 -4.44 2.13
CA ASP A 58 6.33 -3.18 2.86
C ASP A 58 4.98 -2.67 3.34
N ILE A 59 3.96 -2.78 2.50
CA ILE A 59 2.62 -2.34 2.89
C ILE A 59 2.10 -3.21 4.04
N LYS A 60 2.29 -4.50 3.97
CA LYS A 60 1.87 -5.41 5.04
C LYS A 60 2.57 -5.09 6.35
N ASN A 61 3.86 -4.82 6.29
CA ASN A 61 4.64 -4.47 7.48
C ASN A 61 4.18 -3.14 8.07
N LEU A 62 3.90 -2.16 7.22
CA LEU A 62 3.40 -0.87 7.66
C LEU A 62 2.08 -1.00 8.41
N LEU A 63 1.16 -1.77 7.88
CA LEU A 63 -0.19 -1.90 8.43
C LEU A 63 -0.27 -2.91 9.57
N LYS A 64 0.68 -3.82 9.64
CA LYS A 64 0.69 -4.86 10.66
C LYS A 64 0.93 -4.30 12.05
N VAL A 65 1.60 -3.17 12.14
CA VAL A 65 1.95 -2.56 13.43
C VAL A 65 0.74 -1.92 14.09
N ARG A 66 -0.39 -1.89 13.41
CA ARG A 66 -1.63 -1.32 13.94
C ARG A 66 -2.47 -2.42 14.62
#